data_8cb6887bad46278cb4dadf632e3e2a60
#
_entry.id   8cb6887bad46278cb4dadf632e3e2a60
#
_cell.length_a   1.000
_cell.length_b   1.000
_cell.length_c   1.000
_cell.angle_alpha   90.00
_cell.angle_beta   90.00
_cell.angle_gamma   90.00
#
_symmetry.space_group_name_H-M   'P 1'
#
loop_
_entity.id
_entity.type
_entity.pdbx_description
1 polymer ?
#
loop_
_entity_poly.entity_id
_entity_poly.type
_entity_poly.pdbx_seq_one_letter_code
_entity_poly.pdbx_strand_id
1 'polypeptide(L)'
;MMAAIQASQLTLDVVLIEKNSYPGRKLLLSGKGRCNLTNNCDLDSFIARFSGNGQFLRDAFKKFFNQELIRFFEDRHLSLKIERQLRVFPETDKSDSVLEVLKKALNKNKVKIFYKTAMKDILLKEDRVKGLLLSDGSFIAADKIILATGGLTYSFTGSSGEGMKIAQRLGHHLVPLRPGLVPLETKQQYPKILEGLALKNIRLNFCDGKRKIISEIGELIFTDFGISGPLVLSLSGKIADWLSENKSVYVEIDLKPALSKEQLEARLFREFELNAKKTIKNTLKALLPKKLVDVFLDLAKIMPEKKVSQIMRAERQRIVSQLKALRLDISRCRPLENAMITRGGVSLKEINSRTMESRLIKGLYFAGEMIDVDADTGGFNLQAAFSTGYLAGESAAVEPLGL
;
A
#
# COMPACT_ATOMS: atom_id res chain seq x y z
N MET A 1 -15.00 1.73 11.70
CA MET A 1 -16.11 0.77 11.52
C MET A 1 -15.86 -0.55 12.28
N MET A 2 -14.79 -1.31 11.99
CA MET A 2 -14.54 -2.60 12.66
C MET A 2 -14.48 -2.47 14.19
N ALA A 3 -13.79 -1.47 14.72
CA ALA A 3 -13.74 -1.20 16.17
C ALA A 3 -15.13 -0.98 16.78
N ALA A 4 -15.97 -0.18 16.12
CA ALA A 4 -17.33 0.07 16.60
C ALA A 4 -18.23 -1.19 16.50
N ILE A 5 -18.07 -2.01 15.45
CA ILE A 5 -18.78 -3.28 15.31
C ILE A 5 -18.39 -4.22 16.44
N GLN A 6 -17.11 -4.35 16.76
CA GLN A 6 -16.65 -5.25 17.81
C GLN A 6 -17.05 -4.74 19.21
N ALA A 7 -16.84 -3.46 19.48
CA ALA A 7 -17.22 -2.88 20.76
C ALA A 7 -18.74 -3.03 21.05
N SER A 8 -19.56 -2.79 20.02
CA SER A 8 -21.03 -2.88 20.15
C SER A 8 -21.59 -4.30 20.36
N GLN A 9 -20.77 -5.33 20.22
CA GLN A 9 -21.14 -6.70 20.61
C GLN A 9 -20.99 -6.94 22.13
N LEU A 10 -20.20 -6.11 22.80
CA LEU A 10 -19.81 -6.27 24.21
C LEU A 10 -20.36 -5.18 25.10
N THR A 11 -20.75 -4.02 24.56
CA THR A 11 -21.32 -2.88 25.27
C THR A 11 -22.38 -2.19 24.42
N LEU A 12 -23.37 -1.51 25.10
CA LEU A 12 -24.51 -0.88 24.42
C LEU A 12 -24.22 0.56 23.94
N ASP A 13 -23.28 1.26 24.57
CA ASP A 13 -23.05 2.70 24.34
C ASP A 13 -21.89 2.96 23.41
N VAL A 14 -22.06 2.62 22.13
CA VAL A 14 -21.05 2.86 21.10
C VAL A 14 -21.53 3.93 20.13
N VAL A 15 -20.70 4.99 20.01
CA VAL A 15 -20.89 6.09 19.06
C VAL A 15 -19.76 6.08 18.05
N LEU A 16 -20.07 6.20 16.77
CA LEU A 16 -19.11 6.39 15.69
C LEU A 16 -19.24 7.81 15.15
N ILE A 17 -18.13 8.57 15.17
CA ILE A 17 -18.04 9.91 14.62
C ILE A 17 -17.38 9.85 13.24
N GLU A 18 -18.07 10.36 12.22
CA GLU A 18 -17.58 10.42 10.84
C GLU A 18 -17.71 11.85 10.30
N LYS A 19 -16.60 12.45 9.90
CA LYS A 19 -16.61 13.84 9.39
C LYS A 19 -17.21 13.98 7.99
N ASN A 20 -17.24 12.91 7.23
CA ASN A 20 -17.87 12.88 5.90
C ASN A 20 -19.38 12.59 6.00
N SER A 21 -20.06 12.70 4.86
CA SER A 21 -21.49 12.36 4.73
C SER A 21 -21.76 10.85 4.73
N TYR A 22 -20.72 10.03 4.56
CA TYR A 22 -20.79 8.56 4.64
C TYR A 22 -19.40 8.00 4.98
N PRO A 23 -19.32 6.82 5.62
CA PRO A 23 -18.07 6.23 6.06
C PRO A 23 -17.39 5.47 4.92
N GLY A 24 -16.11 5.11 5.10
CA GLY A 24 -15.40 4.18 4.23
C GLY A 24 -14.94 4.75 2.89
N ARG A 25 -14.87 6.07 2.71
CA ARG A 25 -14.44 6.70 1.45
C ARG A 25 -13.08 6.20 0.94
N LYS A 26 -12.10 6.03 1.83
CA LYS A 26 -10.77 5.50 1.48
C LYS A 26 -10.84 4.00 1.15
N LEU A 27 -11.70 3.24 1.82
CA LEU A 27 -11.93 1.82 1.53
C LEU A 27 -12.41 1.62 0.08
N LEU A 28 -13.30 2.49 -0.40
CA LEU A 28 -13.84 2.43 -1.76
C LEU A 28 -12.77 2.59 -2.85
N LEU A 29 -11.66 3.27 -2.56
CA LEU A 29 -10.53 3.44 -3.49
C LEU A 29 -9.57 2.25 -3.48
N SER A 30 -9.62 1.40 -2.46
CA SER A 30 -8.68 0.31 -2.30
C SER A 30 -8.82 -0.74 -3.40
N GLY A 31 -7.70 -1.38 -3.78
CA GLY A 31 -7.68 -2.39 -4.82
C GLY A 31 -8.23 -1.92 -6.17
N LYS A 32 -8.09 -0.63 -6.52
CA LYS A 32 -8.67 0.01 -7.72
C LYS A 32 -10.20 -0.09 -7.76
N GLY A 33 -10.86 0.14 -6.65
CA GLY A 33 -12.32 0.07 -6.52
C GLY A 33 -12.87 -1.34 -6.30
N ARG A 34 -11.99 -2.37 -6.19
CA ARG A 34 -12.37 -3.76 -5.93
C ARG A 34 -12.27 -4.17 -4.46
N CYS A 35 -11.52 -3.44 -3.65
CA CYS A 35 -11.16 -3.73 -2.26
C CYS A 35 -10.38 -5.04 -2.08
N ASN A 36 -9.05 -4.97 -2.11
CA ASN A 36 -8.20 -6.09 -1.69
C ASN A 36 -8.20 -6.20 -0.17
N LEU A 37 -9.10 -7.02 0.38
CA LEU A 37 -9.41 -7.11 1.82
C LEU A 37 -8.24 -7.58 2.67
N THR A 38 -7.58 -8.63 2.21
CA THR A 38 -6.49 -9.29 2.91
C THR A 38 -5.63 -10.11 1.95
N ASN A 39 -4.68 -10.82 2.49
CA ASN A 39 -3.88 -11.85 1.82
C ASN A 39 -4.03 -13.18 2.55
N ASN A 40 -4.16 -14.27 1.80
CA ASN A 40 -4.40 -15.61 2.37
C ASN A 40 -3.09 -16.36 2.67
N CYS A 41 -1.96 -15.67 2.86
CA CYS A 41 -0.72 -16.30 3.30
C CYS A 41 -0.72 -16.56 4.82
N ASP A 42 0.25 -17.39 5.26
CA ASP A 42 0.48 -17.66 6.67
C ASP A 42 0.93 -16.41 7.44
N LEU A 43 0.89 -16.47 8.77
CA LEU A 43 1.16 -15.33 9.65
C LEU A 43 2.59 -14.78 9.52
N ASP A 44 3.59 -15.63 9.43
CA ASP A 44 4.99 -15.18 9.38
C ASP A 44 5.31 -14.56 8.02
N SER A 45 4.84 -15.14 6.93
CA SER A 45 4.88 -14.54 5.59
C SER A 45 4.13 -13.21 5.53
N PHE A 46 3.00 -13.09 6.24
CA PHE A 46 2.21 -11.88 6.32
C PHE A 46 2.96 -10.76 7.06
N ILE A 47 3.52 -11.05 8.23
CA ILE A 47 4.29 -10.11 9.05
C ILE A 47 5.54 -9.62 8.30
N ALA A 48 6.19 -10.48 7.52
CA ALA A 48 7.37 -10.14 6.73
C ALA A 48 7.10 -9.07 5.63
N ARG A 49 5.83 -8.78 5.31
CA ARG A 49 5.45 -7.74 4.34
C ARG A 49 5.39 -6.34 4.94
N PHE A 50 5.55 -6.20 6.25
CA PHE A 50 5.60 -4.90 6.90
C PHE A 50 7.04 -4.33 6.94
N SER A 51 7.15 -3.01 6.92
CA SER A 51 8.44 -2.28 6.83
C SER A 51 9.27 -2.28 8.13
N GLY A 52 9.28 -3.37 8.88
CA GLY A 52 10.07 -3.57 10.09
C GLY A 52 9.25 -3.67 11.37
N ASN A 53 8.06 -3.09 11.43
CA ASN A 53 7.23 -3.04 12.65
C ASN A 53 6.13 -4.11 12.70
N GLY A 54 6.12 -5.07 11.78
CA GLY A 54 5.08 -6.09 11.65
C GLY A 54 4.87 -6.96 12.89
N GLN A 55 5.92 -7.19 13.69
CA GLN A 55 5.84 -7.98 14.93
C GLN A 55 4.89 -7.36 15.97
N PHE A 56 4.73 -6.03 15.97
CA PHE A 56 3.77 -5.33 16.82
C PHE A 56 2.32 -5.82 16.62
N LEU A 57 1.99 -6.20 15.38
CA LEU A 57 0.63 -6.63 15.01
C LEU A 57 0.31 -8.08 15.39
N ARG A 58 1.28 -8.86 15.90
CA ARG A 58 1.10 -10.28 16.18
C ARG A 58 -0.06 -10.56 17.14
N ASP A 59 -0.26 -9.72 18.16
CA ASP A 59 -1.36 -9.88 19.12
C ASP A 59 -2.70 -9.57 18.44
N ALA A 60 -2.79 -8.53 17.63
CA ALA A 60 -3.99 -8.21 16.87
C ALA A 60 -4.34 -9.31 15.84
N PHE A 61 -3.34 -9.87 15.15
CA PHE A 61 -3.55 -10.98 14.23
C PHE A 61 -3.94 -12.29 14.92
N LYS A 62 -3.47 -12.56 16.15
CA LYS A 62 -3.96 -13.71 16.93
C LYS A 62 -5.43 -13.62 17.28
N LYS A 63 -5.98 -12.42 17.39
CA LYS A 63 -7.38 -12.17 17.70
C LYS A 63 -8.29 -12.14 16.46
N PHE A 64 -7.81 -11.53 15.40
CA PHE A 64 -8.60 -11.35 14.18
C PHE A 64 -7.67 -11.28 12.96
N PHE A 65 -7.44 -12.42 12.29
CA PHE A 65 -6.56 -12.53 11.15
C PHE A 65 -7.32 -12.72 9.83
N ASN A 66 -6.64 -13.19 8.81
CA ASN A 66 -7.22 -13.32 7.47
C ASN A 66 -8.41 -14.29 7.41
N GLN A 67 -8.34 -15.42 8.10
CA GLN A 67 -9.44 -16.40 8.11
C GLN A 67 -10.65 -15.87 8.88
N GLU A 68 -10.44 -15.18 10.01
CA GLU A 68 -11.50 -14.52 10.75
C GLU A 68 -12.15 -13.40 9.94
N LEU A 69 -11.33 -12.63 9.20
CA LEU A 69 -11.83 -11.57 8.32
C LEU A 69 -12.63 -12.15 7.14
N ILE A 70 -12.15 -13.21 6.52
CA ILE A 70 -12.86 -13.92 5.44
C ILE A 70 -14.22 -14.40 5.96
N ARG A 71 -14.24 -15.15 7.06
CA ARG A 71 -15.49 -15.62 7.70
C ARG A 71 -16.41 -14.47 8.07
N PHE A 72 -15.89 -13.38 8.60
CA PHE A 72 -16.71 -12.21 8.95
C PHE A 72 -17.55 -11.71 7.76
N PHE A 73 -17.00 -11.68 6.54
CA PHE A 73 -17.72 -11.25 5.34
C PHE A 73 -18.62 -12.37 4.78
N GLU A 74 -18.16 -13.62 4.73
CA GLU A 74 -18.91 -14.75 4.19
C GLU A 74 -20.16 -15.06 5.04
N ASP A 75 -20.06 -15.04 6.37
CA ASP A 75 -21.19 -15.17 7.31
C ASP A 75 -22.24 -14.06 7.13
N ARG A 76 -21.86 -12.98 6.46
CA ARG A 76 -22.73 -11.84 6.11
C ARG A 76 -23.11 -11.80 4.63
N HIS A 77 -23.03 -12.97 3.97
CA HIS A 77 -23.43 -13.20 2.58
C HIS A 77 -22.63 -12.39 1.54
N LEU A 78 -21.36 -12.13 1.81
CA LEU A 78 -20.43 -11.60 0.81
C LEU A 78 -19.39 -12.67 0.48
N SER A 79 -19.57 -13.37 -0.64
CA SER A 79 -18.61 -14.34 -1.15
C SER A 79 -17.30 -13.67 -1.55
N LEU A 80 -16.20 -14.32 -1.19
CA LEU A 80 -14.85 -13.85 -1.47
C LEU A 80 -14.11 -14.81 -2.39
N LYS A 81 -13.16 -14.30 -3.16
CA LYS A 81 -12.28 -15.09 -4.03
C LYS A 81 -10.81 -14.81 -3.75
N ILE A 82 -9.98 -15.84 -3.89
CA ILE A 82 -8.54 -15.75 -3.79
C ILE A 82 -7.96 -15.67 -5.19
N GLU A 83 -7.23 -14.61 -5.49
CA GLU A 83 -6.55 -14.38 -6.75
C GLU A 83 -5.04 -14.68 -6.65
N ARG A 84 -4.32 -14.45 -7.76
CA ARG A 84 -2.85 -14.59 -7.79
C ARG A 84 -2.19 -13.85 -6.63
N GLN A 85 -1.07 -14.39 -6.14
CA GLN A 85 -0.34 -13.88 -4.96
C GLN A 85 -1.20 -13.90 -3.69
N LEU A 86 -2.16 -14.81 -3.58
CA LEU A 86 -3.03 -15.03 -2.42
C LEU A 86 -3.87 -13.80 -2.01
N ARG A 87 -4.12 -12.86 -2.92
CA ARG A 87 -4.92 -11.66 -2.66
C ARG A 87 -6.40 -12.01 -2.59
N VAL A 88 -7.09 -11.47 -1.58
CA VAL A 88 -8.51 -11.74 -1.35
C VAL A 88 -9.37 -10.56 -1.76
N PHE A 89 -10.35 -10.81 -2.63
CA PHE A 89 -11.29 -9.82 -3.15
C PHE A 89 -12.74 -10.31 -2.99
N PRO A 90 -13.74 -9.41 -2.95
CA PRO A 90 -15.12 -9.81 -3.09
C PRO A 90 -15.38 -10.36 -4.50
N GLU A 91 -16.20 -11.40 -4.64
CA GLU A 91 -16.58 -11.96 -5.94
C GLU A 91 -17.25 -10.92 -6.85
N THR A 92 -17.92 -9.95 -6.27
CA THR A 92 -18.56 -8.83 -6.98
C THR A 92 -17.57 -7.89 -7.69
N ASP A 93 -16.28 -7.97 -7.35
CA ASP A 93 -15.25 -7.02 -7.80
C ASP A 93 -15.58 -5.55 -7.50
N LYS A 94 -16.38 -5.28 -6.45
CA LYS A 94 -16.80 -3.93 -6.05
C LYS A 94 -16.53 -3.69 -4.56
N SER A 95 -15.79 -2.65 -4.26
CA SER A 95 -15.53 -2.20 -2.87
C SER A 95 -16.80 -1.78 -2.12
N ASP A 96 -17.83 -1.34 -2.85
CA ASP A 96 -19.14 -1.02 -2.28
C ASP A 96 -19.77 -2.22 -1.57
N SER A 97 -19.62 -3.44 -2.09
CA SER A 97 -20.14 -4.65 -1.44
C SER A 97 -19.55 -4.86 -0.04
N VAL A 98 -18.25 -4.57 0.11
CA VAL A 98 -17.55 -4.64 1.39
C VAL A 98 -18.06 -3.56 2.34
N LEU A 99 -18.22 -2.33 1.85
CA LEU A 99 -18.72 -1.22 2.66
C LEU A 99 -20.16 -1.48 3.14
N GLU A 100 -21.03 -2.02 2.28
CA GLU A 100 -22.41 -2.34 2.65
C GLU A 100 -22.50 -3.41 3.75
N VAL A 101 -21.64 -4.43 3.74
CA VAL A 101 -21.57 -5.41 4.82
C VAL A 101 -21.20 -4.74 6.16
N LEU A 102 -20.21 -3.85 6.15
CA LEU A 102 -19.80 -3.12 7.36
C LEU A 102 -20.92 -2.20 7.87
N LYS A 103 -21.61 -1.48 6.98
CA LYS A 103 -22.75 -0.62 7.34
C LYS A 103 -23.92 -1.43 7.93
N LYS A 104 -24.26 -2.56 7.31
CA LYS A 104 -25.28 -3.47 7.83
C LYS A 104 -24.92 -4.00 9.23
N ALA A 105 -23.65 -4.34 9.46
CA ALA A 105 -23.18 -4.80 10.77
C ALA A 105 -23.31 -3.70 11.84
N LEU A 106 -22.91 -2.45 11.52
CA LEU A 106 -23.10 -1.29 12.41
C LEU A 106 -24.58 -1.07 12.77
N ASN A 107 -25.45 -1.10 11.76
CA ASN A 107 -26.89 -0.91 11.95
C ASN A 107 -27.53 -2.04 12.77
N LYS A 108 -27.16 -3.31 12.49
CA LYS A 108 -27.63 -4.48 13.25
C LYS A 108 -27.28 -4.37 14.72
N ASN A 109 -26.08 -3.88 15.02
CA ASN A 109 -25.60 -3.67 16.38
C ASN A 109 -26.07 -2.34 17.01
N LYS A 110 -26.94 -1.58 16.33
CA LYS A 110 -27.51 -0.30 16.80
C LYS A 110 -26.45 0.76 17.16
N VAL A 111 -25.27 0.75 16.48
CA VAL A 111 -24.25 1.76 16.67
C VAL A 111 -24.80 3.12 16.23
N LYS A 112 -24.72 4.13 17.10
CA LYS A 112 -25.10 5.51 16.77
C LYS A 112 -24.00 6.13 15.91
N ILE A 113 -24.34 6.62 14.71
CA ILE A 113 -23.37 7.23 13.79
C ILE A 113 -23.69 8.69 13.60
N PHE A 114 -22.75 9.58 13.93
CA PHE A 114 -22.83 11.01 13.64
C PHE A 114 -22.02 11.31 12.40
N TYR A 115 -22.72 11.57 11.31
CA TYR A 115 -22.11 12.01 10.04
C TYR A 115 -21.89 13.51 9.99
N LYS A 116 -21.01 13.97 9.10
CA LYS A 116 -20.64 15.40 8.95
C LYS A 116 -20.18 16.02 10.28
N THR A 117 -19.63 15.20 11.16
CA THR A 117 -19.24 15.55 12.50
C THR A 117 -17.73 15.39 12.65
N ALA A 118 -17.01 16.48 12.81
CA ALA A 118 -15.56 16.48 12.95
C ALA A 118 -15.14 16.63 14.41
N MET A 119 -14.16 15.84 14.81
CA MET A 119 -13.51 15.95 16.10
C MET A 119 -12.59 17.19 16.11
N LYS A 120 -12.66 17.98 17.17
CA LYS A 120 -11.75 19.13 17.42
C LYS A 120 -10.63 18.74 18.39
N ASP A 121 -10.98 18.08 19.50
CA ASP A 121 -10.01 17.67 20.53
C ASP A 121 -10.59 16.56 21.45
N ILE A 122 -9.72 15.97 22.26
CA ILE A 122 -10.07 15.01 23.32
C ILE A 122 -9.82 15.73 24.66
N LEU A 123 -10.82 15.70 25.53
CA LEU A 123 -10.72 16.27 26.87
C LEU A 123 -10.29 15.19 27.86
N LEU A 124 -9.29 15.54 28.67
CA LEU A 124 -8.75 14.69 29.71
C LEU A 124 -9.08 15.24 31.09
N LYS A 125 -9.17 14.36 32.07
CA LYS A 125 -9.02 14.67 33.50
C LYS A 125 -7.83 13.87 33.98
N GLU A 126 -6.75 14.57 34.37
CA GLU A 126 -5.47 13.95 34.65
C GLU A 126 -4.94 13.19 33.41
N ASP A 127 -4.64 11.92 33.51
CA ASP A 127 -4.20 11.02 32.45
C ASP A 127 -5.31 10.15 31.82
N ARG A 128 -6.61 10.50 32.04
CA ARG A 128 -7.76 9.71 31.60
C ARG A 128 -8.70 10.50 30.67
N VAL A 129 -9.18 9.82 29.65
CA VAL A 129 -10.23 10.33 28.74
C VAL A 129 -11.50 10.69 29.51
N LYS A 130 -12.11 11.84 29.17
CA LYS A 130 -13.42 12.32 29.67
C LYS A 130 -14.44 12.55 28.58
N GLY A 131 -13.99 12.71 27.36
CA GLY A 131 -14.88 12.89 26.23
C GLY A 131 -14.23 13.57 25.05
N LEU A 132 -15.05 13.84 24.08
CA LEU A 132 -14.70 14.38 22.79
C LEU A 132 -15.29 15.77 22.59
N LEU A 133 -14.47 16.76 22.26
CA LEU A 133 -14.92 18.07 21.81
C LEU A 133 -15.08 18.04 20.28
N LEU A 134 -16.22 18.42 19.78
CA LEU A 134 -16.53 18.51 18.36
C LEU A 134 -16.20 19.88 17.77
N SER A 135 -16.11 19.98 16.46
CA SER A 135 -15.77 21.24 15.77
C SER A 135 -16.84 22.31 15.86
N ASP A 136 -18.09 21.94 16.12
CA ASP A 136 -19.22 22.82 16.38
C ASP A 136 -19.27 23.35 17.85
N GLY A 137 -18.33 22.91 18.68
CA GLY A 137 -18.25 23.27 20.09
C GLY A 137 -19.02 22.35 21.02
N SER A 138 -19.78 21.38 20.50
CA SER A 138 -20.49 20.40 21.34
C SER A 138 -19.53 19.39 21.96
N PHE A 139 -19.95 18.78 23.07
CA PHE A 139 -19.18 17.82 23.85
C PHE A 139 -19.92 16.49 23.94
N ILE A 140 -19.19 15.41 23.71
CA ILE A 140 -19.67 14.03 23.92
C ILE A 140 -18.86 13.43 25.06
N ALA A 141 -19.51 13.13 26.19
CA ALA A 141 -18.87 12.41 27.28
C ALA A 141 -18.54 10.97 26.83
N ALA A 142 -17.33 10.53 27.14
CA ALA A 142 -16.91 9.16 26.86
C ALA A 142 -15.76 8.76 27.80
N ASP A 143 -15.82 7.55 28.33
CA ASP A 143 -14.75 6.99 29.16
C ASP A 143 -13.65 6.37 28.31
N LYS A 144 -13.95 6.03 27.07
CA LYS A 144 -13.03 5.38 26.11
C LYS A 144 -13.17 6.00 24.72
N ILE A 145 -12.06 6.28 24.07
CA ILE A 145 -12.01 6.80 22.69
C ILE A 145 -11.06 5.95 21.88
N ILE A 146 -11.50 5.51 20.71
CA ILE A 146 -10.66 4.82 19.72
C ILE A 146 -10.41 5.78 18.56
N LEU A 147 -9.18 6.24 18.42
CA LEU A 147 -8.75 7.02 17.27
C LEU A 147 -8.44 6.09 16.09
N ALA A 148 -9.23 6.19 15.03
CA ALA A 148 -9.09 5.44 13.79
C ALA A 148 -9.24 6.35 12.55
N THR A 149 -8.62 7.53 12.63
CA THR A 149 -8.81 8.62 11.65
C THR A 149 -7.98 8.46 10.38
N GLY A 150 -7.13 7.43 10.31
CA GLY A 150 -6.26 7.16 9.17
C GLY A 150 -5.03 8.07 9.10
N GLY A 151 -4.36 8.06 7.96
CA GLY A 151 -3.13 8.80 7.69
C GLY A 151 -3.35 10.17 7.02
N LEU A 152 -2.41 10.54 6.12
CA LEU A 152 -2.42 11.80 5.37
C LEU A 152 -2.69 11.63 3.88
N THR A 153 -2.70 10.39 3.38
CA THR A 153 -2.89 10.12 1.96
C THR A 153 -4.37 10.11 1.58
N TYR A 154 -4.68 10.53 0.33
CA TYR A 154 -6.06 10.70 -0.13
C TYR A 154 -6.87 11.64 0.79
N SER A 155 -6.35 12.82 1.08
CA SER A 155 -6.94 13.80 2.01
C SER A 155 -8.41 14.13 1.72
N PHE A 156 -8.83 14.10 0.44
CA PHE A 156 -10.22 14.26 -0.01
C PHE A 156 -11.17 13.16 0.50
N THR A 157 -10.63 12.03 0.99
CA THR A 157 -11.43 10.98 1.64
C THR A 157 -11.68 11.21 3.12
N GLY A 158 -11.06 12.24 3.70
CA GLY A 158 -11.12 12.53 5.12
C GLY A 158 -9.84 12.22 5.89
N SER A 159 -8.86 11.56 5.28
CA SER A 159 -7.55 11.27 5.90
C SER A 159 -6.65 12.51 5.89
N SER A 160 -6.91 13.46 6.80
CA SER A 160 -6.22 14.78 6.87
C SER A 160 -5.17 14.86 7.98
N GLY A 161 -4.92 13.75 8.71
CA GLY A 161 -3.96 13.70 9.81
C GLY A 161 -4.41 14.40 11.11
N GLU A 162 -5.65 14.85 11.21
CA GLU A 162 -6.16 15.54 12.40
C GLU A 162 -6.01 14.71 13.67
N GLY A 163 -6.36 13.42 13.63
CA GLY A 163 -6.21 12.54 14.79
C GLY A 163 -4.75 12.36 15.22
N MET A 164 -3.80 12.32 14.27
CA MET A 164 -2.37 12.29 14.60
C MET A 164 -1.93 13.59 15.29
N LYS A 165 -2.40 14.76 14.82
CA LYS A 165 -2.12 16.05 15.46
C LYS A 165 -2.69 16.12 16.87
N ILE A 166 -3.88 15.55 17.09
CA ILE A 166 -4.48 15.47 18.43
C ILE A 166 -3.63 14.53 19.30
N ALA A 167 -3.26 13.35 18.83
CA ALA A 167 -2.38 12.45 19.58
C ALA A 167 -1.06 13.13 19.97
N GLN A 168 -0.47 13.93 19.07
CA GLN A 168 0.74 14.70 19.36
C GLN A 168 0.53 15.76 20.44
N ARG A 169 -0.58 16.51 20.40
CA ARG A 169 -0.92 17.48 21.46
C ARG A 169 -1.15 16.83 22.82
N LEU A 170 -1.62 15.58 22.81
CA LEU A 170 -1.80 14.75 23.99
C LEU A 170 -0.50 14.11 24.50
N GLY A 171 0.65 14.46 23.91
CA GLY A 171 1.97 14.01 24.35
C GLY A 171 2.55 12.79 23.61
N HIS A 172 1.83 12.23 22.64
CA HIS A 172 2.35 11.10 21.86
C HIS A 172 3.41 11.55 20.87
N HIS A 173 4.49 10.78 20.76
CA HIS A 173 5.49 10.96 19.73
C HIS A 173 4.96 10.49 18.37
N LEU A 174 5.09 11.36 17.36
CA LEU A 174 4.84 10.98 15.97
C LEU A 174 6.15 10.64 15.27
N VAL A 175 6.27 9.42 14.80
CA VAL A 175 7.32 9.04 13.86
C VAL A 175 7.09 9.83 12.56
N PRO A 176 8.14 10.45 11.97
CA PRO A 176 8.00 11.34 10.81
C PRO A 176 7.19 10.71 9.67
N LEU A 177 6.19 11.44 9.20
CA LEU A 177 5.29 10.97 8.17
C LEU A 177 5.97 11.03 6.79
N ARG A 178 5.91 9.93 6.06
CA ARG A 178 6.53 9.76 4.74
C ARG A 178 5.56 9.07 3.78
N PRO A 179 5.70 9.28 2.45
CA PRO A 179 4.90 8.54 1.49
C PRO A 179 5.26 7.05 1.47
N GLY A 180 4.25 6.20 1.46
CA GLY A 180 4.38 4.76 1.21
C GLY A 180 3.53 4.35 0.01
N LEU A 181 3.97 3.32 -0.72
CA LEU A 181 3.33 2.86 -1.95
C LEU A 181 3.11 4.03 -2.93
N VAL A 182 4.19 4.69 -3.30
CA VAL A 182 4.19 5.93 -4.09
C VAL A 182 4.90 5.73 -5.43
N PRO A 183 4.40 6.31 -6.54
CA PRO A 183 5.12 6.32 -7.81
C PRO A 183 6.47 7.07 -7.71
N LEU A 184 7.40 6.73 -8.61
CA LEU A 184 8.73 7.32 -8.69
C LEU A 184 8.87 8.17 -9.95
N GLU A 185 9.42 9.37 -9.80
CA GLU A 185 9.80 10.22 -10.92
C GLU A 185 11.20 9.86 -11.43
N THR A 186 11.40 9.96 -12.73
CA THR A 186 12.67 9.62 -13.39
C THR A 186 13.32 10.85 -14.03
N LYS A 187 14.65 10.80 -14.21
CA LYS A 187 15.38 11.87 -14.91
C LYS A 187 15.20 11.80 -16.43
N GLN A 188 15.05 10.59 -16.96
CA GLN A 188 14.87 10.35 -18.40
C GLN A 188 13.46 10.75 -18.84
N GLN A 189 13.35 11.25 -20.07
CA GLN A 189 12.08 11.69 -20.66
C GLN A 189 11.30 10.56 -21.38
N TYR A 190 11.95 9.46 -21.71
CA TYR A 190 11.29 8.39 -22.47
C TYR A 190 10.13 7.68 -21.72
N PRO A 191 10.06 7.64 -20.38
CA PRO A 191 8.85 7.15 -19.70
C PRO A 191 7.57 7.86 -20.13
N LYS A 192 7.63 9.17 -20.39
CA LYS A 192 6.49 9.95 -20.90
C LYS A 192 6.01 9.44 -22.26
N ILE A 193 6.95 9.08 -23.16
CA ILE A 193 6.60 8.49 -24.48
C ILE A 193 5.88 7.14 -24.28
N LEU A 194 6.26 6.41 -23.23
CA LEU A 194 5.72 5.09 -22.88
C LEU A 194 4.52 5.14 -21.96
N GLU A 195 3.98 6.31 -21.62
CA GLU A 195 2.85 6.47 -20.70
C GLU A 195 1.73 5.48 -20.98
N GLY A 196 1.22 4.84 -19.92
CA GLY A 196 0.19 3.81 -19.98
C GLY A 196 0.69 2.41 -20.38
N LEU A 197 1.94 2.26 -20.82
CA LEU A 197 2.51 0.94 -21.10
C LEU A 197 2.76 0.18 -19.80
N ALA A 198 2.14 -0.99 -19.66
CA ALA A 198 2.42 -1.94 -18.59
C ALA A 198 3.41 -3.01 -19.09
N LEU A 199 4.52 -3.17 -18.38
CA LEU A 199 5.46 -4.29 -18.56
C LEU A 199 5.13 -5.38 -17.55
N LYS A 200 4.92 -6.60 -18.04
CA LYS A 200 4.61 -7.78 -17.24
C LYS A 200 5.77 -8.77 -17.23
N ASN A 201 5.83 -9.60 -16.18
CA ASN A 201 6.86 -10.62 -16.02
C ASN A 201 8.28 -10.05 -16.10
N ILE A 202 8.50 -8.90 -15.49
CA ILE A 202 9.79 -8.23 -15.38
C ILE A 202 10.33 -8.29 -13.95
N ARG A 203 11.59 -7.95 -13.77
CA ARG A 203 12.24 -7.77 -12.47
C ARG A 203 12.89 -6.39 -12.40
N LEU A 204 12.83 -5.77 -11.22
CA LEU A 204 13.46 -4.49 -10.95
C LEU A 204 14.66 -4.67 -10.03
N ASN A 205 15.79 -4.04 -10.38
CA ASN A 205 16.98 -3.97 -9.57
C ASN A 205 17.24 -2.50 -9.23
N PHE A 206 16.87 -2.06 -8.03
CA PHE A 206 17.18 -0.72 -7.54
C PHE A 206 18.56 -0.71 -6.91
N CYS A 207 19.35 0.34 -7.18
CA CYS A 207 20.69 0.53 -6.68
C CYS A 207 20.93 1.98 -6.25
N ASP A 208 21.70 2.19 -5.15
CA ASP A 208 22.20 3.50 -4.72
C ASP A 208 23.73 3.63 -4.81
N GLY A 209 24.37 2.74 -5.58
CA GLY A 209 25.82 2.62 -5.72
C GLY A 209 26.46 1.63 -4.75
N LYS A 210 25.87 1.43 -3.55
CA LYS A 210 26.37 0.47 -2.53
C LYS A 210 25.36 -0.63 -2.23
N ARG A 211 24.10 -0.25 -2.05
CA ARG A 211 23.00 -1.18 -1.73
C ARG A 211 22.24 -1.55 -2.99
N LYS A 212 21.73 -2.77 -3.02
CA LYS A 212 20.89 -3.28 -4.10
C LYS A 212 19.64 -3.93 -3.53
N ILE A 213 18.49 -3.62 -4.12
CA ILE A 213 17.22 -4.29 -3.85
C ILE A 213 16.73 -4.91 -5.14
N ILE A 214 16.44 -6.21 -5.09
CA ILE A 214 15.91 -6.98 -6.23
C ILE A 214 14.45 -7.29 -5.95
N SER A 215 13.56 -6.95 -6.88
CA SER A 215 12.14 -7.28 -6.77
C SER A 215 11.87 -8.75 -7.05
N GLU A 216 10.70 -9.21 -6.64
CA GLU A 216 10.08 -10.40 -7.24
C GLU A 216 9.79 -10.14 -8.74
N ILE A 217 9.34 -11.18 -9.46
CA ILE A 217 8.85 -11.01 -10.84
C ILE A 217 7.43 -10.45 -10.78
N GLY A 218 7.15 -9.40 -11.55
CA GLY A 218 5.84 -8.75 -11.52
C GLY A 218 5.65 -7.71 -12.62
N GLU A 219 4.94 -6.63 -12.29
CA GLU A 219 4.50 -5.62 -13.23
C GLU A 219 5.01 -4.22 -12.86
N LEU A 220 5.36 -3.43 -13.90
CA LEU A 220 5.66 -2.00 -13.85
C LEU A 220 4.75 -1.28 -14.85
N ILE A 221 4.38 -0.04 -14.55
CA ILE A 221 3.62 0.83 -15.45
C ILE A 221 4.41 2.12 -15.66
N PHE A 222 4.61 2.51 -16.91
CA PHE A 222 5.15 3.83 -17.25
C PHE A 222 4.06 4.90 -17.12
N THR A 223 4.47 6.06 -16.62
CA THR A 223 3.64 7.25 -16.46
C THR A 223 4.29 8.44 -17.17
N ASP A 224 3.57 9.54 -17.29
CA ASP A 224 4.07 10.79 -17.86
C ASP A 224 5.30 11.38 -17.13
N PHE A 225 5.48 11.03 -15.84
CA PHE A 225 6.57 11.51 -14.99
C PHE A 225 7.64 10.44 -14.66
N GLY A 226 7.39 9.17 -14.95
CA GLY A 226 8.31 8.10 -14.58
C GLY A 226 7.68 6.71 -14.53
N ILE A 227 7.72 6.07 -13.37
CA ILE A 227 7.29 4.67 -13.20
C ILE A 227 6.40 4.47 -11.97
N SER A 228 5.48 3.52 -12.10
CA SER A 228 4.54 3.08 -11.08
C SER A 228 4.27 1.56 -11.23
N GLY A 229 3.21 1.07 -10.64
CA GLY A 229 2.81 -0.34 -10.70
C GLY A 229 3.25 -1.12 -9.46
N PRO A 230 2.75 -2.36 -9.31
CA PRO A 230 2.91 -3.12 -8.06
C PRO A 230 4.34 -3.24 -7.55
N LEU A 231 5.30 -3.56 -8.44
CA LEU A 231 6.71 -3.70 -8.05
C LEU A 231 7.33 -2.38 -7.56
N VAL A 232 7.03 -1.28 -8.25
CA VAL A 232 7.54 0.04 -7.91
C VAL A 232 6.95 0.50 -6.58
N LEU A 233 5.64 0.38 -6.43
CA LEU A 233 4.93 0.82 -5.23
C LEU A 233 5.43 0.09 -3.98
N SER A 234 5.55 -1.24 -4.02
CA SER A 234 6.03 -2.03 -2.87
C SER A 234 7.44 -1.67 -2.44
N LEU A 235 8.32 -1.28 -3.37
CA LEU A 235 9.70 -0.93 -3.05
C LEU A 235 9.90 0.56 -2.75
N SER A 236 8.93 1.39 -3.10
CA SER A 236 9.05 2.86 -3.06
C SER A 236 9.39 3.41 -1.68
N GLY A 237 8.92 2.77 -0.60
CA GLY A 237 9.24 3.18 0.76
C GLY A 237 10.75 3.13 1.05
N LYS A 238 11.42 2.03 0.69
CA LYS A 238 12.87 1.86 0.83
C LYS A 238 13.63 2.83 -0.08
N ILE A 239 13.12 3.07 -1.29
CA ILE A 239 13.70 4.02 -2.23
C ILE A 239 13.58 5.46 -1.71
N ALA A 240 12.46 5.82 -1.08
CA ALA A 240 12.28 7.11 -0.42
C ALA A 240 13.31 7.32 0.70
N ASP A 241 13.59 6.28 1.50
CA ASP A 241 14.62 6.33 2.54
C ASP A 241 16.01 6.58 1.92
N TRP A 242 16.38 5.88 0.83
CA TRP A 242 17.65 6.09 0.14
C TRP A 242 17.78 7.51 -0.46
N LEU A 243 16.71 8.01 -1.06
CA LEU A 243 16.70 9.38 -1.61
C LEU A 243 16.81 10.44 -0.51
N SER A 244 16.23 10.21 0.67
CA SER A 244 16.35 11.13 1.81
C SER A 244 17.78 11.20 2.40
N GLU A 245 18.61 10.19 2.14
CA GLU A 245 20.03 10.19 2.45
C GLU A 245 20.89 10.93 1.41
N ASN A 246 20.29 11.69 0.48
CA ASN A 246 20.94 12.37 -0.65
C ASN A 246 21.70 11.45 -1.59
N LYS A 247 21.25 10.21 -1.77
CA LYS A 247 21.87 9.23 -2.65
C LYS A 247 21.29 9.26 -4.04
N SER A 248 22.15 9.05 -5.02
CA SER A 248 21.72 8.82 -6.40
C SER A 248 21.17 7.41 -6.53
N VAL A 249 19.89 7.29 -6.83
CA VAL A 249 19.21 6.00 -6.99
C VAL A 249 18.90 5.78 -8.47
N TYR A 250 19.12 4.56 -8.94
CA TYR A 250 18.68 4.13 -10.27
C TYR A 250 18.02 2.75 -10.19
N VAL A 251 17.23 2.44 -11.20
CA VAL A 251 16.64 1.12 -11.41
C VAL A 251 17.05 0.55 -12.75
N GLU A 252 17.40 -0.73 -12.77
CA GLU A 252 17.58 -1.55 -13.96
C GLU A 252 16.38 -2.49 -14.08
N ILE A 253 15.71 -2.40 -15.23
CA ILE A 253 14.56 -3.25 -15.54
C ILE A 253 15.06 -4.44 -16.34
N ASP A 254 14.99 -5.65 -15.75
CA ASP A 254 15.20 -6.90 -16.47
C ASP A 254 13.90 -7.29 -17.17
N LEU A 255 13.87 -7.13 -18.49
CA LEU A 255 12.69 -7.42 -19.32
C LEU A 255 12.51 -8.92 -19.60
N LYS A 256 13.50 -9.75 -19.27
CA LYS A 256 13.51 -11.21 -19.53
C LYS A 256 14.14 -11.97 -18.34
N PRO A 257 13.54 -11.87 -17.12
CA PRO A 257 14.17 -12.43 -15.90
C PRO A 257 14.28 -13.95 -15.87
N ALA A 258 13.48 -14.64 -16.69
CA ALA A 258 13.52 -16.10 -16.79
C ALA A 258 14.71 -16.63 -17.62
N LEU A 259 15.42 -15.77 -18.33
CA LEU A 259 16.57 -16.15 -19.18
C LEU A 259 17.87 -15.56 -18.61
N SER A 260 18.94 -16.36 -18.58
CA SER A 260 20.28 -15.84 -18.38
C SER A 260 20.70 -14.96 -19.55
N LYS A 261 21.81 -14.23 -19.40
CA LYS A 261 22.35 -13.38 -20.49
C LYS A 261 22.75 -14.23 -21.70
N GLU A 262 23.36 -15.37 -21.46
CA GLU A 262 23.82 -16.34 -22.46
C GLU A 262 22.63 -16.98 -23.18
N GLN A 263 21.61 -17.39 -22.44
CA GLN A 263 20.37 -17.96 -23.01
C GLN A 263 19.63 -16.93 -23.89
N LEU A 264 19.60 -15.67 -23.44
CA LEU A 264 18.98 -14.58 -24.19
C LEU A 264 19.77 -14.27 -25.47
N GLU A 265 21.10 -14.28 -25.41
CA GLU A 265 21.97 -14.10 -26.59
C GLU A 265 21.77 -15.22 -27.62
N ALA A 266 21.74 -16.48 -27.17
CA ALA A 266 21.47 -17.63 -28.02
C ALA A 266 20.07 -17.57 -28.66
N ARG A 267 19.06 -17.13 -27.90
CA ARG A 267 17.70 -16.93 -28.43
C ARG A 267 17.66 -15.82 -29.48
N LEU A 268 18.29 -14.68 -29.22
CA LEU A 268 18.37 -13.59 -30.18
C LEU A 268 19.09 -13.99 -31.47
N PHE A 269 20.16 -14.79 -31.36
CA PHE A 269 20.87 -15.29 -32.52
C PHE A 269 19.93 -16.12 -33.42
N ARG A 270 19.19 -17.08 -32.86
CA ARG A 270 18.20 -17.88 -33.61
C ARG A 270 17.10 -17.03 -34.24
N GLU A 271 16.57 -16.07 -33.50
CA GLU A 271 15.55 -15.15 -34.02
C GLU A 271 16.09 -14.29 -35.19
N PHE A 272 17.35 -13.93 -35.14
CA PHE A 272 18.00 -13.14 -36.19
C PHE A 272 18.25 -13.97 -37.44
N GLU A 273 18.67 -15.24 -37.31
CA GLU A 273 18.81 -16.14 -38.43
C GLU A 273 17.48 -16.36 -39.17
N LEU A 274 16.42 -16.63 -38.43
CA LEU A 274 15.06 -16.85 -38.96
C LEU A 274 14.48 -15.59 -39.64
N ASN A 275 14.89 -14.41 -39.22
CA ASN A 275 14.36 -13.13 -39.69
C ASN A 275 15.37 -12.25 -40.41
N ALA A 276 16.44 -12.80 -40.98
CA ALA A 276 17.60 -12.08 -41.57
C ALA A 276 17.20 -10.98 -42.57
N LYS A 277 16.14 -11.18 -43.34
CA LYS A 277 15.64 -10.22 -44.35
C LYS A 277 14.73 -9.11 -43.74
N LYS A 278 14.21 -9.28 -42.52
CA LYS A 278 13.34 -8.29 -41.86
C LYS A 278 14.16 -7.16 -41.25
N THR A 279 13.49 -6.04 -40.96
CA THR A 279 14.08 -4.96 -40.16
C THR A 279 14.17 -5.36 -38.69
N ILE A 280 15.17 -4.80 -38.00
CA ILE A 280 15.34 -5.04 -36.55
C ILE A 280 14.10 -4.61 -35.75
N LYS A 281 13.46 -3.50 -36.12
CA LYS A 281 12.20 -3.02 -35.56
C LYS A 281 11.11 -4.10 -35.62
N ASN A 282 10.94 -4.75 -36.74
CA ASN A 282 9.90 -5.77 -36.90
C ASN A 282 10.23 -7.06 -36.13
N THR A 283 11.50 -7.42 -36.06
CA THR A 283 11.94 -8.61 -35.32
C THR A 283 11.77 -8.44 -33.81
N LEU A 284 12.11 -7.27 -33.27
CA LEU A 284 11.96 -7.01 -31.82
C LEU A 284 10.51 -6.94 -31.35
N LYS A 285 9.52 -6.74 -32.21
CA LYS A 285 8.08 -6.83 -31.84
C LYS A 285 7.66 -8.21 -31.32
N ALA A 286 8.41 -9.26 -31.60
CA ALA A 286 8.20 -10.59 -31.03
C ALA A 286 8.70 -10.69 -29.57
N LEU A 287 9.58 -9.81 -29.15
CA LEU A 287 10.21 -9.82 -27.84
C LEU A 287 9.73 -8.70 -26.91
N LEU A 288 9.30 -7.57 -27.47
CA LEU A 288 8.95 -6.35 -26.76
C LEU A 288 7.57 -5.84 -27.18
N PRO A 289 6.84 -5.15 -26.27
CA PRO A 289 5.63 -4.42 -26.63
C PRO A 289 5.93 -3.39 -27.73
N LYS A 290 5.04 -3.27 -28.71
CA LYS A 290 5.19 -2.38 -29.87
C LYS A 290 5.63 -0.95 -29.50
N LYS A 291 5.00 -0.38 -28.47
CA LYS A 291 5.28 0.98 -27.99
C LYS A 291 6.71 1.14 -27.44
N LEU A 292 7.33 0.07 -26.92
CA LEU A 292 8.69 0.10 -26.39
C LEU A 292 9.76 -0.02 -27.47
N VAL A 293 9.46 -0.63 -28.62
CA VAL A 293 10.50 -1.00 -29.63
C VAL A 293 11.27 0.21 -30.13
N ASP A 294 10.61 1.31 -30.48
CA ASP A 294 11.29 2.49 -31.03
C ASP A 294 12.20 3.16 -29.99
N VAL A 295 11.71 3.35 -28.77
CA VAL A 295 12.50 3.88 -27.66
C VAL A 295 13.68 2.95 -27.32
N PHE A 296 13.46 1.65 -27.36
CA PHE A 296 14.49 0.66 -27.09
C PHE A 296 15.63 0.71 -28.13
N LEU A 297 15.28 0.83 -29.41
CA LEU A 297 16.26 0.94 -30.51
C LEU A 297 17.03 2.26 -30.46
N ASP A 298 16.37 3.36 -30.15
CA ASP A 298 17.01 4.66 -29.94
C ASP A 298 18.07 4.59 -28.83
N LEU A 299 17.69 4.05 -27.65
CA LEU A 299 18.61 3.85 -26.54
C LEU A 299 19.77 2.89 -26.88
N ALA A 300 19.51 1.86 -27.72
CA ALA A 300 20.54 0.95 -28.21
C ALA A 300 21.43 1.56 -29.29
N LYS A 301 21.09 2.76 -29.80
CA LYS A 301 21.73 3.42 -30.92
C LYS A 301 21.75 2.53 -32.18
N ILE A 302 20.60 1.99 -32.56
CA ILE A 302 20.40 1.12 -33.72
C ILE A 302 19.26 1.70 -34.56
N MET A 303 19.50 1.89 -35.85
CA MET A 303 18.48 2.39 -36.77
C MET A 303 17.36 1.38 -36.94
N PRO A 304 16.09 1.77 -36.76
CA PRO A 304 14.94 0.86 -36.80
C PRO A 304 14.80 0.07 -38.13
N GLU A 305 15.18 0.70 -39.22
CA GLU A 305 15.06 0.14 -40.59
C GLU A 305 16.23 -0.78 -40.97
N LYS A 306 17.24 -0.89 -40.11
CA LYS A 306 18.40 -1.75 -40.36
C LYS A 306 17.97 -3.20 -40.49
N LYS A 307 18.42 -3.91 -41.52
CA LYS A 307 18.14 -5.36 -41.68
C LYS A 307 18.86 -6.16 -40.61
N VAL A 308 18.19 -7.21 -40.12
CA VAL A 308 18.74 -8.08 -39.06
C VAL A 308 20.08 -8.71 -39.49
N SER A 309 20.24 -9.07 -40.77
CA SER A 309 21.48 -9.60 -41.31
C SER A 309 22.68 -8.59 -41.24
N GLN A 310 22.38 -7.33 -41.03
CA GLN A 310 23.40 -6.26 -40.92
C GLN A 310 23.75 -5.91 -39.49
N ILE A 311 23.07 -6.52 -38.49
CA ILE A 311 23.34 -6.29 -37.08
C ILE A 311 24.66 -6.88 -36.66
N MET A 312 25.59 -6.02 -36.26
CA MET A 312 26.93 -6.42 -35.83
C MET A 312 26.88 -7.06 -34.43
N ARG A 313 27.93 -7.82 -34.10
CA ARG A 313 28.09 -8.46 -32.77
C ARG A 313 27.93 -7.47 -31.60
N ALA A 314 28.55 -6.30 -31.72
CA ALA A 314 28.49 -5.24 -30.71
C ALA A 314 27.09 -4.67 -30.54
N GLU A 315 26.28 -4.54 -31.60
CA GLU A 315 24.89 -4.10 -31.54
C GLU A 315 24.03 -5.16 -30.89
N ARG A 316 24.23 -6.44 -31.21
CA ARG A 316 23.53 -7.56 -30.57
C ARG A 316 23.82 -7.61 -29.07
N GLN A 317 25.07 -7.40 -28.67
CA GLN A 317 25.42 -7.33 -27.24
C GLN A 317 24.76 -6.15 -26.54
N ARG A 318 24.61 -4.98 -27.18
CA ARG A 318 23.85 -3.84 -26.63
C ARG A 318 22.38 -4.19 -26.45
N ILE A 319 21.76 -4.86 -27.43
CA ILE A 319 20.37 -5.34 -27.32
C ILE A 319 20.22 -6.27 -26.10
N VAL A 320 21.12 -7.27 -25.96
CA VAL A 320 21.08 -8.21 -24.82
C VAL A 320 21.23 -7.47 -23.50
N SER A 321 22.22 -6.60 -23.39
CA SER A 321 22.49 -5.83 -22.17
C SER A 321 21.29 -4.96 -21.78
N GLN A 322 20.66 -4.32 -22.76
CA GLN A 322 19.51 -3.45 -22.52
C GLN A 322 18.23 -4.25 -22.20
N LEU A 323 18.04 -5.45 -22.76
CA LEU A 323 16.96 -6.36 -22.36
C LEU A 323 17.11 -6.84 -20.92
N LYS A 324 18.33 -6.94 -20.42
CA LYS A 324 18.62 -7.35 -19.03
C LYS A 324 18.70 -6.20 -18.05
N ALA A 325 18.99 -4.98 -18.50
CA ALA A 325 19.22 -3.83 -17.66
C ALA A 325 18.79 -2.52 -18.37
N LEU A 326 17.51 -2.35 -18.64
CA LEU A 326 16.97 -1.08 -19.11
C LEU A 326 16.95 -0.08 -17.94
N ARG A 327 17.88 0.91 -17.99
CA ARG A 327 18.16 1.79 -16.85
C ARG A 327 17.30 3.04 -16.84
N LEU A 328 16.84 3.40 -15.62
CA LEU A 328 16.21 4.67 -15.27
C LEU A 328 16.85 5.23 -14.00
N ASP A 329 17.23 6.49 -14.03
CA ASP A 329 17.70 7.21 -12.84
C ASP A 329 16.49 7.84 -12.15
N ILE A 330 16.34 7.57 -10.85
CA ILE A 330 15.23 8.09 -10.03
C ILE A 330 15.58 9.50 -9.57
N SER A 331 14.67 10.45 -9.81
CA SER A 331 14.85 11.84 -9.37
C SER A 331 14.29 12.06 -7.97
N ARG A 332 13.07 11.57 -7.71
CA ARG A 332 12.38 11.67 -6.42
C ARG A 332 11.16 10.73 -6.36
N CYS A 333 10.63 10.57 -5.16
CA CYS A 333 9.28 10.04 -4.99
C CYS A 333 8.25 11.13 -5.30
N ARG A 334 7.06 10.73 -5.78
CA ARG A 334 5.92 11.66 -5.83
C ARG A 334 5.57 12.14 -4.42
N PRO A 335 4.97 13.34 -4.28
CA PRO A 335 4.52 13.87 -3.00
C PRO A 335 3.55 12.94 -2.27
N LEU A 336 3.37 13.19 -0.96
CA LEU A 336 2.54 12.38 -0.07
C LEU A 336 1.08 12.27 -0.55
N GLU A 337 0.56 13.29 -1.21
CA GLU A 337 -0.80 13.33 -1.79
C GLU A 337 -1.01 12.27 -2.88
N ASN A 338 0.07 11.85 -3.52
CA ASN A 338 0.05 10.82 -4.56
C ASN A 338 0.34 9.41 -4.02
N ALA A 339 0.66 9.28 -2.73
CA ALA A 339 0.92 8.00 -2.09
C ALA A 339 -0.39 7.26 -1.75
N MET A 340 -0.35 5.94 -1.74
CA MET A 340 -1.52 5.14 -1.33
C MET A 340 -1.66 5.05 0.18
N ILE A 341 -0.53 5.04 0.90
CA ILE A 341 -0.50 4.95 2.36
C ILE A 341 0.49 5.96 2.94
N THR A 342 0.28 6.27 4.22
CA THR A 342 1.20 7.04 5.05
C THR A 342 2.10 6.08 5.81
N ARG A 343 3.42 6.28 5.75
CA ARG A 343 4.42 5.65 6.63
C ARG A 343 4.68 6.58 7.81
N GLY A 344 5.06 6.03 8.96
CA GLY A 344 5.11 6.78 10.21
C GLY A 344 3.74 6.86 10.88
N GLY A 345 3.62 7.65 11.92
CA GLY A 345 2.41 7.78 12.73
C GLY A 345 2.70 7.75 14.21
N VAL A 346 1.69 7.43 15.04
CA VAL A 346 1.84 7.32 16.49
C VAL A 346 2.83 6.21 16.83
N SER A 347 3.83 6.55 17.66
CA SER A 347 4.92 5.63 18.04
C SER A 347 4.38 4.37 18.73
N LEU A 348 4.75 3.22 18.22
CA LEU A 348 4.35 1.91 18.77
C LEU A 348 4.86 1.67 20.19
N LYS A 349 5.93 2.36 20.62
CA LYS A 349 6.45 2.28 21.99
C LYS A 349 5.44 2.78 23.03
N GLU A 350 4.54 3.66 22.60
CA GLU A 350 3.52 4.30 23.43
C GLU A 350 2.15 3.64 23.32
N ILE A 351 2.06 2.52 22.61
CA ILE A 351 0.83 1.75 22.43
C ILE A 351 1.05 0.33 22.99
N ASN A 352 0.07 -0.18 23.71
CA ASN A 352 0.07 -1.56 24.15
C ASN A 352 -0.38 -2.48 23.01
N SER A 353 0.48 -3.36 22.52
CA SER A 353 0.17 -4.28 21.40
C SER A 353 -0.97 -5.24 21.67
N ARG A 354 -1.23 -5.56 22.97
CA ARG A 354 -2.25 -6.52 23.39
C ARG A 354 -3.66 -5.93 23.50
N THR A 355 -3.76 -4.59 23.58
CA THR A 355 -5.03 -3.88 23.77
C THR A 355 -5.25 -2.75 22.78
N MET A 356 -4.21 -2.30 22.11
CA MET A 356 -4.16 -1.06 21.30
C MET A 356 -4.37 0.21 22.15
N GLU A 357 -4.37 0.14 23.48
CA GLU A 357 -4.49 1.29 24.39
C GLU A 357 -3.18 2.10 24.43
N SER A 358 -3.32 3.41 24.58
CA SER A 358 -2.22 4.30 24.91
C SER A 358 -1.58 3.91 26.24
N ARG A 359 -0.24 3.95 26.28
CA ARG A 359 0.52 3.82 27.52
C ARG A 359 0.59 5.12 28.34
N LEU A 360 0.22 6.24 27.71
CA LEU A 360 0.27 7.58 28.31
C LEU A 360 -1.08 8.03 28.85
N ILE A 361 -2.18 7.63 28.18
CA ILE A 361 -3.54 8.12 28.46
C ILE A 361 -4.48 6.94 28.57
N LYS A 362 -5.08 6.76 29.76
CA LYS A 362 -6.05 5.72 30.02
C LYS A 362 -7.35 5.98 29.26
N GLY A 363 -7.88 4.93 28.64
CA GLY A 363 -9.10 5.00 27.84
C GLY A 363 -8.91 5.54 26.43
N LEU A 364 -7.68 5.86 26.00
CA LEU A 364 -7.36 6.24 24.63
C LEU A 364 -6.77 5.04 23.87
N TYR A 365 -7.36 4.71 22.72
CA TYR A 365 -6.95 3.60 21.87
C TYR A 365 -6.62 4.09 20.45
N PHE A 366 -5.76 3.36 19.76
CA PHE A 366 -5.35 3.67 18.39
C PHE A 366 -5.61 2.48 17.46
N ALA A 367 -6.04 2.73 16.21
CA ALA A 367 -6.25 1.67 15.23
C ALA A 367 -6.00 2.14 13.79
N GLY A 368 -5.59 1.21 12.95
CA GLY A 368 -5.41 1.44 11.53
C GLY A 368 -4.18 2.28 11.18
N GLU A 369 -4.23 2.98 10.06
CA GLU A 369 -3.10 3.67 9.43
C GLU A 369 -2.52 4.86 10.23
N MET A 370 -3.13 5.24 11.34
CA MET A 370 -2.56 6.32 12.17
C MET A 370 -1.44 5.88 13.09
N ILE A 371 -1.19 4.58 13.28
CA ILE A 371 -0.05 4.04 14.03
C ILE A 371 1.12 3.77 13.07
N ASP A 372 2.35 3.74 13.58
CA ASP A 372 3.57 3.55 12.77
C ASP A 372 3.73 2.12 12.26
N VAL A 373 2.78 1.69 11.41
CA VAL A 373 2.83 0.42 10.68
C VAL A 373 2.45 0.64 9.23
N ASP A 374 3.23 0.06 8.33
CA ASP A 374 2.97 0.07 6.89
C ASP A 374 3.48 -1.21 6.24
N ALA A 375 2.82 -1.62 5.18
CA ALA A 375 3.14 -2.85 4.47
C ALA A 375 3.10 -2.67 2.95
N ASP A 376 3.62 -3.69 2.26
CA ASP A 376 3.52 -3.85 0.81
C ASP A 376 2.06 -3.81 0.30
N THR A 377 1.91 -3.68 -1.02
CA THR A 377 0.61 -3.92 -1.68
C THR A 377 0.22 -5.39 -1.54
N GLY A 378 -1.08 -5.67 -1.45
CA GLY A 378 -1.54 -7.07 -1.41
C GLY A 378 -2.60 -7.40 -0.37
N GLY A 379 -3.22 -6.40 0.26
CA GLY A 379 -4.26 -6.56 1.31
C GLY A 379 -3.73 -6.43 2.74
N PHE A 380 -2.42 -6.30 2.91
CA PHE A 380 -1.75 -6.28 4.23
C PHE A 380 -2.16 -5.08 5.08
N ASN A 381 -2.20 -3.88 4.50
CA ASN A 381 -2.56 -2.65 5.22
C ASN A 381 -4.04 -2.64 5.66
N LEU A 382 -4.96 -3.15 4.83
CA LEU A 382 -6.37 -3.27 5.21
C LEU A 382 -6.56 -4.30 6.32
N GLN A 383 -5.90 -5.46 6.24
CA GLN A 383 -5.93 -6.45 7.33
C GLN A 383 -5.43 -5.84 8.63
N ALA A 384 -4.31 -5.13 8.63
CA ALA A 384 -3.81 -4.46 9.83
C ALA A 384 -4.85 -3.49 10.41
N ALA A 385 -5.53 -2.72 9.56
CA ALA A 385 -6.58 -1.80 10.00
C ALA A 385 -7.79 -2.55 10.58
N PHE A 386 -8.21 -3.67 9.98
CA PHE A 386 -9.29 -4.51 10.52
C PHE A 386 -8.89 -5.16 11.84
N SER A 387 -7.70 -5.74 11.93
CA SER A 387 -7.24 -6.45 13.13
C SER A 387 -7.00 -5.52 14.32
N THR A 388 -6.34 -4.38 14.09
CA THR A 388 -6.12 -3.38 15.15
C THR A 388 -7.42 -2.73 15.57
N GLY A 389 -8.34 -2.50 14.62
CA GLY A 389 -9.68 -2.01 14.92
C GLY A 389 -10.49 -3.00 15.75
N TYR A 390 -10.44 -4.30 15.41
CA TYR A 390 -11.09 -5.36 16.17
C TYR A 390 -10.57 -5.40 17.60
N LEU A 391 -9.24 -5.49 17.76
CA LEU A 391 -8.60 -5.56 19.07
C LEU A 391 -8.86 -4.32 19.93
N ALA A 392 -8.78 -3.12 19.34
CA ALA A 392 -9.10 -1.87 20.06
C ALA A 392 -10.59 -1.84 20.50
N GLY A 393 -11.50 -2.30 19.64
CA GLY A 393 -12.92 -2.40 19.95
C GLY A 393 -13.23 -3.38 21.09
N GLU A 394 -12.62 -4.57 21.04
CA GLU A 394 -12.71 -5.58 22.09
C GLU A 394 -12.20 -5.03 23.44
N SER A 395 -10.98 -4.47 23.41
CA SER A 395 -10.31 -3.99 24.63
C SER A 395 -10.99 -2.76 25.25
N ALA A 396 -11.53 -1.88 24.42
CA ALA A 396 -12.24 -0.70 24.92
C ALA A 396 -13.60 -1.06 25.57
N ALA A 397 -14.25 -2.14 25.12
CA ALA A 397 -15.55 -2.54 25.60
C ALA A 397 -15.51 -3.40 26.89
N VAL A 398 -14.39 -4.09 27.13
CA VAL A 398 -14.19 -4.88 28.35
C VAL A 398 -13.67 -3.96 29.46
N GLU A 399 -14.36 -3.94 30.62
CA GLU A 399 -13.80 -3.31 31.82
C GLU A 399 -12.52 -4.08 32.21
N PRO A 400 -11.43 -3.39 32.60
CA PRO A 400 -10.32 -4.09 33.20
C PRO A 400 -10.87 -4.86 34.43
N LEU A 401 -10.74 -6.19 34.38
CA LEU A 401 -10.95 -7.01 35.56
C LEU A 401 -10.11 -6.38 36.69
N GLY A 402 -10.78 -5.80 37.67
CA GLY A 402 -10.12 -5.14 38.80
C GLY A 402 -9.14 -6.12 39.43
N LEU A 403 -7.85 -5.81 39.28
CA LEU A 403 -6.76 -6.40 40.10
C LEU A 403 -6.58 -5.56 41.33
#